data_68bd0de58a2c9c69e69448bc890d0fae
#
_entry.id   68bd0de58a2c9c69e69448bc890d0fae
#
_cell.length_a   1.000
_cell.length_b   1.000
_cell.length_c   1.000
_cell.angle_alpha   90.00
_cell.angle_beta   90.00
_cell.angle_gamma   90.00
#
_symmetry.space_group_name_H-M   'P 1'
#
loop_
_entity.id
_entity.type
_entity.pdbx_description
1 polymer ?
#
loop_
_entity_poly.entity_id
_entity_poly.type
_entity_poly.pdbx_seq_one_letter_code
_entity_poly.pdbx_strand_id
1 'polypeptide(L)'
;DSYYGQVIHEIREMTVMNMGNYAHGNQPIQHMIYLYNYAGQPWKAQYWLREVMDKLYTPYPDGYCGDEDNGQTSAWYVFSALGFYPVCPGTDEYIIGAPLFKKATLHFENGNSLVIDAPNNSKKAILTLENGKQIVLNAPDNTNENRYIRSLKMNGKEYNHNWLKHEELMDGAVLDFDMSHTPNTERGINDEDFPYSLTNEDK
;
A
#
# COMPACT_ATOMS: atom_id res chain seq x y z
N ASP A 1 6.46 26.48 -16.78
CA ASP A 1 7.17 26.61 -15.49
C ASP A 1 6.78 27.97 -14.90
N SER A 2 5.95 27.94 -13.86
CA SER A 2 5.56 29.17 -13.14
C SER A 2 6.70 29.58 -12.20
N TYR A 3 7.20 30.81 -12.36
CA TYR A 3 8.18 31.35 -11.45
C TYR A 3 7.50 32.00 -10.25
N TYR A 4 7.71 31.45 -9.06
CA TYR A 4 7.07 31.92 -7.82
C TYR A 4 7.94 32.93 -7.05
N GLY A 5 9.05 33.41 -7.60
CA GLY A 5 9.96 34.32 -6.93
C GLY A 5 10.83 33.70 -5.83
N GLN A 6 10.64 32.44 -5.54
CA GLN A 6 11.40 31.64 -4.56
C GLN A 6 11.48 30.18 -4.97
N VAL A 7 12.45 29.48 -4.44
CA VAL A 7 12.54 28.02 -4.60
C VAL A 7 11.57 27.38 -3.62
N ILE A 8 10.56 26.69 -4.16
CA ILE A 8 9.63 25.87 -3.39
C ILE A 8 10.18 24.44 -3.41
N HIS A 9 10.46 23.88 -2.23
CA HIS A 9 11.17 22.59 -2.14
C HIS A 9 10.36 21.43 -2.74
N GLU A 10 9.04 21.44 -2.62
CA GLU A 10 8.17 20.43 -3.23
C GLU A 10 8.25 20.44 -4.76
N ILE A 11 8.34 21.61 -5.39
CA ILE A 11 8.51 21.71 -6.84
C ILE A 11 9.87 21.18 -7.26
N ARG A 12 10.90 21.45 -6.46
CA ARG A 12 12.25 20.93 -6.70
C ARG A 12 12.27 19.41 -6.57
N GLU A 13 11.64 18.86 -5.53
CA GLU A 13 11.50 17.43 -5.31
C GLU A 13 10.79 16.76 -6.50
N MET A 14 9.61 17.23 -6.89
CA MET A 14 8.87 16.71 -8.05
C MET A 14 9.73 16.70 -9.33
N THR A 15 10.52 17.75 -9.53
CA THR A 15 11.40 17.86 -10.71
C THR A 15 12.54 16.84 -10.67
N VAL A 16 13.21 16.71 -9.52
CA VAL A 16 14.36 15.81 -9.34
C VAL A 16 13.92 14.34 -9.40
N MET A 17 12.79 14.00 -8.76
CA MET A 17 12.28 12.63 -8.70
C MET A 17 11.56 12.19 -9.97
N ASN A 18 11.26 13.12 -10.87
CA ASN A 18 10.57 12.86 -12.15
C ASN A 18 9.25 12.08 -11.96
N MET A 19 8.49 12.41 -10.92
CA MET A 19 7.20 11.79 -10.57
C MET A 19 6.01 12.69 -10.92
N GLY A 20 6.17 13.57 -11.92
CA GLY A 20 5.14 14.54 -12.30
C GLY A 20 4.89 15.56 -11.19
N ASN A 21 3.63 15.79 -10.85
CA ASN A 21 3.23 16.72 -9.78
C ASN A 21 3.06 16.01 -8.41
N TYR A 22 3.65 14.84 -8.22
CA TYR A 22 3.58 14.08 -6.97
C TYR A 22 4.84 14.28 -6.15
N ALA A 23 4.75 15.06 -5.07
CA ALA A 23 5.83 15.32 -4.11
C ALA A 23 5.71 14.39 -2.92
N HIS A 24 6.21 13.17 -3.03
CA HIS A 24 6.05 12.12 -2.01
C HIS A 24 6.60 12.50 -0.63
N GLY A 25 7.67 13.30 -0.58
CA GLY A 25 8.25 13.82 0.67
C GLY A 25 7.34 14.80 1.41
N ASN A 26 6.26 15.26 0.79
CA ASN A 26 5.22 16.06 1.44
C ASN A 26 4.06 15.15 1.87
N GLN A 27 3.97 14.82 3.16
CA GLN A 27 3.05 13.83 3.74
C GLN A 27 1.57 14.04 3.38
N PRO A 28 1.02 15.28 3.31
CA PRO A 28 -0.37 15.48 2.91
C PRO A 28 -0.75 14.91 1.55
N ILE A 29 0.22 14.66 0.65
CA ILE A 29 -0.04 14.11 -0.69
C ILE A 29 0.06 12.58 -0.75
N GLN A 30 0.61 11.92 0.26
CA GLN A 30 0.92 10.49 0.22
C GLN A 30 -0.29 9.58 -0.03
N HIS A 31 -1.50 10.03 0.34
CA HIS A 31 -2.75 9.30 0.08
C HIS A 31 -3.22 9.36 -1.39
N MET A 32 -2.75 10.34 -2.18
CA MET A 32 -3.28 10.61 -3.52
C MET A 32 -3.21 9.43 -4.48
N ILE A 33 -2.17 8.61 -4.40
CA ILE A 33 -2.05 7.43 -5.28
C ILE A 33 -3.19 6.44 -5.00
N TYR A 34 -3.61 6.31 -3.75
CA TYR A 34 -4.71 5.43 -3.38
C TYR A 34 -6.07 5.88 -3.90
N LEU A 35 -6.23 7.17 -4.27
CA LEU A 35 -7.48 7.70 -4.83
C LEU A 35 -7.88 7.05 -6.16
N TYR A 36 -6.97 6.40 -6.85
CA TYR A 36 -7.31 5.58 -8.02
C TYR A 36 -8.28 4.44 -7.69
N ASN A 37 -8.27 3.92 -6.45
CA ASN A 37 -9.24 2.91 -6.01
C ASN A 37 -10.66 3.47 -5.94
N TYR A 38 -10.81 4.74 -5.53
CA TYR A 38 -12.09 5.46 -5.50
C TYR A 38 -12.57 5.86 -6.89
N ALA A 39 -11.66 5.95 -7.86
CA ALA A 39 -11.94 6.30 -9.24
C ALA A 39 -12.17 5.08 -10.15
N GLY A 40 -12.29 3.87 -9.58
CA GLY A 40 -12.48 2.64 -10.34
C GLY A 40 -11.28 2.24 -11.20
N GLN A 41 -10.08 2.64 -10.81
CA GLN A 41 -8.83 2.35 -11.54
C GLN A 41 -7.74 1.78 -10.62
N PRO A 42 -8.03 0.72 -9.83
CA PRO A 42 -7.10 0.20 -8.82
C PRO A 42 -5.74 -0.21 -9.38
N TRP A 43 -5.68 -0.66 -10.64
CA TRP A 43 -4.41 -1.00 -11.28
C TRP A 43 -3.43 0.17 -11.41
N LYS A 44 -3.93 1.41 -11.50
CA LYS A 44 -3.06 2.60 -11.51
C LYS A 44 -2.48 2.87 -10.14
N ALA A 45 -3.26 2.68 -9.05
CA ALA A 45 -2.71 2.72 -7.70
C ALA A 45 -1.59 1.70 -7.55
N GLN A 46 -1.81 0.44 -7.94
CA GLN A 46 -0.81 -0.63 -7.87
C GLN A 46 0.49 -0.27 -8.59
N TYR A 47 0.38 0.28 -9.79
CA TYR A 47 1.54 0.72 -10.56
C TYR A 47 2.33 1.82 -9.83
N TRP A 48 1.67 2.91 -9.45
CA TRP A 48 2.35 4.05 -8.88
C TRP A 48 2.88 3.81 -7.47
N LEU A 49 2.20 3.02 -6.66
CA LEU A 49 2.70 2.60 -5.34
C LEU A 49 4.04 1.87 -5.47
N ARG A 50 4.14 0.93 -6.43
CA ARG A 50 5.40 0.22 -6.69
C ARG A 50 6.48 1.15 -7.21
N GLU A 51 6.15 2.06 -8.13
CA GLU A 51 7.11 3.07 -8.63
C GLU A 51 7.66 3.95 -7.49
N VAL A 52 6.80 4.39 -6.57
CA VAL A 52 7.23 5.19 -5.41
C VAL A 52 8.13 4.37 -4.48
N MET A 53 7.70 3.16 -4.08
CA MET A 53 8.50 2.32 -3.19
C MET A 53 9.87 1.94 -3.78
N ASP A 54 9.93 1.68 -5.09
CA ASP A 54 11.15 1.26 -5.77
C ASP A 54 12.12 2.43 -6.05
N LYS A 55 11.61 3.66 -6.24
CA LYS A 55 12.42 4.79 -6.68
C LYS A 55 12.74 5.82 -5.61
N LEU A 56 11.84 6.01 -4.63
CA LEU A 56 11.92 7.11 -3.68
C LEU A 56 12.39 6.67 -2.28
N TYR A 57 12.66 5.38 -2.11
CA TYR A 57 13.20 4.83 -0.86
C TYR A 57 14.48 4.07 -1.12
N THR A 58 15.46 4.24 -0.26
CA THR A 58 16.74 3.52 -0.32
C THR A 58 17.12 2.97 1.06
N PRO A 59 17.93 1.89 1.14
CA PRO A 59 18.36 1.31 2.41
C PRO A 59 19.54 2.05 3.07
N TYR A 60 19.77 3.30 2.71
CA TYR A 60 20.86 4.13 3.22
C TYR A 60 20.36 5.14 4.26
N PRO A 61 21.24 5.81 5.03
CA PRO A 61 20.87 6.81 6.04
C PRO A 61 20.06 8.00 5.50
N ASP A 62 20.22 8.32 4.23
CA ASP A 62 19.48 9.36 3.48
C ASP A 62 18.35 8.74 2.64
N GLY A 63 17.75 7.67 3.12
CA GLY A 63 16.83 6.80 2.37
C GLY A 63 15.46 7.36 2.04
N TYR A 64 15.09 8.53 2.56
CA TYR A 64 13.82 9.19 2.28
C TYR A 64 14.00 10.33 1.27
N CYS A 65 13.02 10.52 0.39
CA CYS A 65 13.03 11.62 -0.59
C CYS A 65 12.65 13.00 -0.02
N GLY A 66 12.29 13.06 1.25
CA GLY A 66 11.90 14.26 2.00
C GLY A 66 11.92 13.98 3.49
N ASP A 67 11.15 14.73 4.28
CA ASP A 67 11.12 14.60 5.72
C ASP A 67 10.43 13.28 6.16
N GLU A 68 10.91 12.72 7.25
CA GLU A 68 10.33 11.49 7.83
C GLU A 68 9.03 11.79 8.62
N ASP A 69 8.97 12.98 9.25
CA ASP A 69 7.81 13.53 9.96
C ASP A 69 7.22 12.61 11.03
N ASN A 70 8.06 12.29 12.04
CA ASN A 70 7.65 11.59 13.26
C ASN A 70 6.95 10.24 13.01
N GLY A 71 7.40 9.50 12.00
CA GLY A 71 6.90 8.16 11.69
C GLY A 71 5.92 8.09 10.51
N GLN A 72 5.45 9.22 9.97
CA GLN A 72 4.46 9.21 8.89
C GLN A 72 5.00 8.57 7.62
N THR A 73 6.19 8.97 7.15
CA THR A 73 6.79 8.45 5.91
C THR A 73 7.23 7.00 6.07
N SER A 74 7.76 6.63 7.24
CA SER A 74 8.06 5.24 7.58
C SER A 74 6.81 4.36 7.61
N ALA A 75 5.75 4.81 8.26
CA ALA A 75 4.48 4.08 8.35
C ALA A 75 3.85 3.91 6.96
N TRP A 76 3.88 4.94 6.11
CA TRP A 76 3.39 4.83 4.74
C TRP A 76 4.11 3.72 3.97
N TYR A 77 5.45 3.68 4.06
CA TYR A 77 6.23 2.64 3.38
C TYR A 77 5.89 1.24 3.89
N VAL A 78 5.83 1.05 5.22
CA VAL A 78 5.55 -0.26 5.82
C VAL A 78 4.17 -0.77 5.42
N PHE A 79 3.12 0.05 5.57
CA PHE A 79 1.76 -0.31 5.17
C PHE A 79 1.65 -0.57 3.67
N SER A 80 2.21 0.31 2.84
CA SER A 80 2.19 0.15 1.38
C SER A 80 2.94 -1.11 0.94
N ALA A 81 4.05 -1.45 1.59
CA ALA A 81 4.80 -2.68 1.32
C ALA A 81 4.04 -3.94 1.74
N LEU A 82 3.19 -3.87 2.77
CA LEU A 82 2.24 -4.93 3.12
C LEU A 82 1.11 -5.05 2.10
N GLY A 83 0.82 -4.00 1.34
CA GLY A 83 -0.18 -3.99 0.27
C GLY A 83 -1.49 -3.30 0.61
N PHE A 84 -1.57 -2.53 1.69
CA PHE A 84 -2.74 -1.74 2.06
C PHE A 84 -2.35 -0.50 2.88
N TYR A 85 -3.25 0.50 2.98
CA TYR A 85 -2.99 1.75 3.71
C TYR A 85 -4.28 2.37 4.27
N PRO A 86 -4.30 2.91 5.50
CA PRO A 86 -5.44 3.62 6.08
C PRO A 86 -5.54 5.04 5.49
N VAL A 87 -6.20 5.18 4.34
CA VAL A 87 -6.29 6.45 3.60
C VAL A 87 -7.14 7.49 4.32
N CYS A 88 -8.24 7.06 4.94
CA CYS A 88 -9.20 7.94 5.61
C CYS A 88 -9.20 7.69 7.12
N PRO A 89 -8.49 8.49 7.93
CA PRO A 89 -8.56 8.39 9.39
C PRO A 89 -10.01 8.61 9.86
N GLY A 90 -10.52 7.70 10.69
CA GLY A 90 -11.90 7.73 11.19
C GLY A 90 -12.83 6.74 10.51
N THR A 91 -12.40 6.06 9.43
CA THR A 91 -13.04 4.84 8.93
C THR A 91 -12.31 3.61 9.45
N ASP A 92 -12.98 2.46 9.39
CA ASP A 92 -12.41 1.15 9.73
C ASP A 92 -11.79 0.43 8.52
N GLU A 93 -11.55 1.17 7.41
CA GLU A 93 -11.08 0.61 6.15
C GLU A 93 -9.61 0.87 5.87
N TYR A 94 -8.94 -0.15 5.33
CA TYR A 94 -7.63 -0.07 4.70
C TYR A 94 -7.78 -0.25 3.20
N ILE A 95 -7.21 0.66 2.42
CA ILE A 95 -7.31 0.62 0.97
C ILE A 95 -6.21 -0.27 0.39
N ILE A 96 -6.59 -1.19 -0.48
CA ILE A 96 -5.67 -2.15 -1.10
C ILE A 96 -4.77 -1.44 -2.11
N GLY A 97 -3.47 -1.67 -1.97
CA GLY A 97 -2.43 -1.23 -2.90
C GLY A 97 -1.85 -2.42 -3.68
N ALA A 98 -0.52 -2.53 -3.67
CA ALA A 98 0.21 -3.64 -4.27
C ALA A 98 1.27 -4.15 -3.29
N PRO A 99 1.20 -5.41 -2.81
CA PRO A 99 2.19 -5.93 -1.90
C PRO A 99 3.60 -5.90 -2.52
N LEU A 100 4.61 -5.60 -1.68
CA LEU A 100 6.01 -5.62 -2.09
C LEU A 100 6.66 -6.99 -1.87
N PHE A 101 6.16 -7.76 -0.92
CA PHE A 101 6.72 -9.04 -0.51
C PHE A 101 5.98 -10.21 -1.15
N LYS A 102 6.67 -11.34 -1.35
CA LYS A 102 6.03 -12.60 -1.77
C LYS A 102 5.22 -13.23 -0.65
N LYS A 103 5.64 -13.03 0.59
CA LYS A 103 4.92 -13.45 1.78
C LYS A 103 5.19 -12.50 2.93
N ALA A 104 4.15 -12.10 3.63
CA ALA A 104 4.24 -11.44 4.92
C ALA A 104 3.26 -12.09 5.89
N THR A 105 3.67 -12.26 7.13
CA THR A 105 2.81 -12.76 8.21
C THR A 105 2.90 -11.79 9.38
N LEU A 106 1.77 -11.21 9.74
CA LEU A 106 1.67 -10.31 10.88
C LEU A 106 1.08 -11.10 12.06
N HIS A 107 1.79 -11.09 13.18
CA HIS A 107 1.35 -11.70 14.43
C HIS A 107 1.01 -10.59 15.42
N PHE A 108 -0.14 -10.66 16.06
CA PHE A 108 -0.63 -9.62 16.96
C PHE A 108 -0.26 -9.88 18.43
N GLU A 109 -0.10 -8.82 19.22
CA GLU A 109 0.62 -8.64 20.50
C GLU A 109 0.38 -9.59 21.71
N ASN A 110 -0.15 -10.77 21.61
CA ASN A 110 -0.17 -11.68 22.79
C ASN A 110 0.69 -12.93 22.61
N GLY A 111 1.88 -12.74 22.06
CA GLY A 111 2.97 -13.70 22.11
C GLY A 111 3.45 -14.25 20.78
N ASN A 112 3.09 -13.67 19.65
CA ASN A 112 3.45 -14.17 18.32
C ASN A 112 4.16 -13.14 17.45
N SER A 113 4.99 -13.58 16.53
CA SER A 113 5.95 -12.77 15.77
C SER A 113 5.61 -12.61 14.29
N LEU A 114 5.80 -11.41 13.73
CA LEU A 114 5.76 -11.16 12.28
C LEU A 114 6.97 -11.80 11.60
N VAL A 115 6.75 -12.59 10.56
CA VAL A 115 7.81 -13.10 9.68
C VAL A 115 7.56 -12.57 8.26
N ILE A 116 8.42 -11.65 7.80
CA ILE A 116 8.43 -11.22 6.40
C ILE A 116 9.52 -12.03 5.70
N ASP A 117 9.14 -12.89 4.77
CA ASP A 117 10.08 -13.72 4.01
C ASP A 117 10.26 -13.09 2.62
N ALA A 118 11.35 -12.36 2.42
CA ALA A 118 11.73 -11.82 1.12
C ALA A 118 12.73 -12.76 0.45
N PRO A 119 12.42 -13.36 -0.70
CA PRO A 119 13.21 -14.47 -1.26
C PRO A 119 14.60 -14.13 -1.79
N ASN A 120 15.06 -12.88 -1.74
CA ASN A 120 16.37 -12.50 -2.28
C ASN A 120 17.27 -11.65 -1.37
N ASN A 121 16.90 -11.37 -0.13
CA ASN A 121 17.86 -10.88 0.87
C ASN A 121 17.32 -11.14 2.28
N SER A 122 17.97 -12.01 3.00
CA SER A 122 17.66 -12.50 4.34
C SER A 122 17.61 -11.36 5.38
N LYS A 123 16.49 -10.65 5.48
CA LYS A 123 16.21 -9.84 6.67
C LYS A 123 14.83 -10.20 7.18
N LYS A 124 14.83 -10.96 8.25
CA LYS A 124 13.67 -11.32 9.05
C LYS A 124 13.27 -10.10 9.89
N ALA A 125 12.16 -9.49 9.63
CA ALA A 125 11.55 -8.53 10.55
C ALA A 125 10.54 -9.27 11.44
N ILE A 126 10.59 -9.05 12.74
CA ILE A 126 9.69 -9.67 13.72
C ILE A 126 8.96 -8.55 14.46
N LEU A 127 7.65 -8.45 14.24
CA LEU A 127 6.75 -7.63 15.05
C LEU A 127 5.84 -8.55 15.87
N THR A 128 5.63 -8.25 17.14
CA THR A 128 4.82 -9.07 18.07
C THR A 128 3.57 -8.30 18.48
N LEU A 129 2.39 -8.92 18.41
CA LEU A 129 1.07 -8.32 18.70
C LEU A 129 0.21 -9.18 19.66
N GLU A 130 -0.78 -8.60 20.39
CA GLU A 130 -1.34 -9.18 21.65
C GLU A 130 -2.44 -10.28 21.61
N ASN A 131 -3.09 -10.63 20.50
CA ASN A 131 -4.27 -11.54 20.53
C ASN A 131 -4.12 -12.94 19.90
N GLY A 132 -2.92 -13.34 19.46
CA GLY A 132 -2.62 -14.68 18.90
C GLY A 132 -3.15 -14.93 17.49
N LYS A 133 -3.86 -14.00 16.89
CA LYS A 133 -4.36 -14.09 15.52
C LYS A 133 -3.33 -13.60 14.51
N GLN A 134 -3.46 -14.02 13.28
CA GLN A 134 -2.47 -13.76 12.23
C GLN A 134 -3.14 -13.13 11.01
N ILE A 135 -2.47 -12.13 10.44
CA ILE A 135 -2.71 -11.73 9.05
C ILE A 135 -1.60 -12.33 8.20
N VAL A 136 -1.95 -13.09 7.19
CA VAL A 136 -1.01 -13.70 6.26
C VAL A 136 -1.27 -13.12 4.87
N LEU A 137 -0.24 -12.53 4.27
CA LEU A 137 -0.28 -12.03 2.89
C LEU A 137 0.62 -12.92 2.05
N ASN A 138 0.05 -13.57 1.06
CA ASN A 138 0.75 -14.43 0.12
C ASN A 138 0.70 -13.82 -1.29
N ALA A 139 1.84 -13.56 -1.89
CA ALA A 139 1.96 -13.10 -3.27
C ALA A 139 3.16 -13.80 -3.93
N PRO A 140 3.10 -15.13 -4.15
CA PRO A 140 4.25 -15.95 -4.55
C PRO A 140 4.86 -15.51 -5.88
N ASP A 141 4.04 -15.00 -6.79
CA ASP A 141 4.46 -14.56 -8.13
C ASP A 141 4.84 -13.07 -8.18
N ASN A 142 4.87 -12.38 -7.03
CA ASN A 142 5.21 -10.97 -6.95
C ASN A 142 6.68 -10.73 -7.32
N THR A 143 6.90 -9.86 -8.30
CA THR A 143 8.21 -9.38 -8.76
C THR A 143 8.10 -7.90 -9.13
N ASN A 144 9.19 -7.29 -9.57
CA ASN A 144 9.13 -5.91 -10.08
C ASN A 144 8.26 -5.79 -11.35
N GLU A 145 8.21 -6.83 -12.17
CA GLU A 145 7.35 -6.89 -13.36
C GLU A 145 5.91 -7.28 -12.99
N ASN A 146 5.74 -8.30 -12.14
CA ASN A 146 4.43 -8.79 -11.69
C ASN A 146 3.92 -7.95 -10.50
N ARG A 147 3.54 -6.72 -10.78
CA ARG A 147 3.12 -5.71 -9.79
C ARG A 147 1.61 -5.48 -9.70
N TYR A 148 0.84 -6.08 -10.62
CA TYR A 148 -0.61 -5.92 -10.65
C TYR A 148 -1.30 -7.12 -10.01
N ILE A 149 -2.38 -6.86 -9.29
CA ILE A 149 -3.25 -7.89 -8.72
C ILE A 149 -4.18 -8.39 -9.82
N ARG A 150 -4.00 -9.65 -10.25
CA ARG A 150 -4.91 -10.32 -11.16
C ARG A 150 -6.17 -10.78 -10.44
N SER A 151 -6.01 -11.42 -9.29
CA SER A 151 -7.10 -11.78 -8.37
C SER A 151 -6.61 -11.75 -6.92
N LEU A 152 -7.54 -11.65 -5.99
CA LEU A 152 -7.30 -11.72 -4.56
C LEU A 152 -8.31 -12.67 -3.92
N LYS A 153 -7.85 -13.51 -3.00
CA LYS A 153 -8.71 -14.28 -2.12
C LYS A 153 -8.47 -13.86 -0.68
N MET A 154 -9.53 -13.74 0.09
CA MET A 154 -9.48 -13.58 1.53
C MET A 154 -10.09 -14.81 2.21
N ASN A 155 -9.31 -15.50 3.04
CA ASN A 155 -9.69 -16.75 3.70
C ASN A 155 -10.21 -17.80 2.70
N GLY A 156 -9.55 -17.91 1.53
CA GLY A 156 -9.87 -18.86 0.46
C GLY A 156 -11.05 -18.48 -0.44
N LYS A 157 -11.75 -17.36 -0.17
CA LYS A 157 -12.88 -16.88 -1.00
C LYS A 157 -12.43 -15.72 -1.88
N GLU A 158 -12.97 -15.62 -3.10
CA GLU A 158 -12.72 -14.49 -4.00
C GLU A 158 -13.08 -13.17 -3.30
N TYR A 159 -12.19 -12.17 -3.47
CA TYR A 159 -12.30 -10.87 -2.83
C TYR A 159 -12.01 -9.76 -3.85
N ASN A 160 -13.05 -9.09 -4.32
CA ASN A 160 -12.93 -8.07 -5.36
C ASN A 160 -12.87 -6.64 -4.83
N HIS A 161 -13.26 -6.42 -3.56
CA HIS A 161 -13.20 -5.09 -2.97
C HIS A 161 -11.78 -4.49 -3.01
N ASN A 162 -11.71 -3.18 -3.10
CA ASN A 162 -10.46 -2.42 -3.05
C ASN A 162 -10.12 -1.94 -1.64
N TRP A 163 -10.77 -2.47 -0.62
CA TRP A 163 -10.61 -2.16 0.79
C TRP A 163 -10.65 -3.41 1.65
N LEU A 164 -10.18 -3.31 2.88
CA LEU A 164 -10.19 -4.36 3.92
C LEU A 164 -10.72 -3.73 5.20
N LYS A 165 -11.55 -4.44 5.96
CA LYS A 165 -12.02 -3.97 7.25
C LYS A 165 -11.04 -4.28 8.38
N HIS A 166 -10.91 -3.32 9.32
CA HIS A 166 -10.03 -3.47 10.47
C HIS A 166 -10.38 -4.70 11.32
N GLU A 167 -11.66 -4.90 11.63
CA GLU A 167 -12.11 -6.04 12.44
C GLU A 167 -11.82 -7.39 11.78
N GLU A 168 -12.00 -7.50 10.45
CA GLU A 168 -11.71 -8.73 9.70
C GLU A 168 -10.21 -9.07 9.76
N LEU A 169 -9.34 -8.05 9.65
CA LEU A 169 -7.91 -8.24 9.80
C LEU A 169 -7.54 -8.63 11.23
N MET A 170 -8.14 -7.97 12.24
CA MET A 170 -7.89 -8.27 13.65
C MET A 170 -8.41 -9.66 14.06
N ASP A 171 -9.41 -10.18 13.38
CA ASP A 171 -9.88 -11.56 13.54
C ASP A 171 -8.96 -12.61 12.92
N GLY A 172 -7.95 -12.16 12.20
CA GLY A 172 -6.99 -12.99 11.47
C GLY A 172 -7.47 -13.24 10.04
N ALA A 173 -6.60 -12.96 9.08
CA ALA A 173 -6.92 -13.10 7.67
C ALA A 173 -5.78 -13.74 6.90
N VAL A 174 -6.13 -14.53 5.88
CA VAL A 174 -5.20 -15.00 4.84
C VAL A 174 -5.57 -14.30 3.55
N LEU A 175 -4.66 -13.49 3.03
CA LEU A 175 -4.79 -12.75 1.79
C LEU A 175 -3.88 -13.39 0.74
N ASP A 176 -4.47 -14.07 -0.23
CA ASP A 176 -3.75 -14.72 -1.33
C ASP A 176 -3.87 -13.87 -2.60
N PHE A 177 -2.77 -13.20 -2.94
CA PHE A 177 -2.64 -12.36 -4.12
C PHE A 177 -2.09 -13.16 -5.29
N ASP A 178 -2.84 -13.24 -6.38
CA ASP A 178 -2.36 -13.69 -7.68
C ASP A 178 -1.86 -12.47 -8.46
N MET A 179 -0.54 -12.41 -8.68
CA MET A 179 0.13 -11.24 -9.25
C MET A 179 0.41 -11.43 -10.74
N SER A 180 0.37 -10.32 -11.51
CA SER A 180 0.53 -10.30 -12.95
C SER A 180 1.40 -9.14 -13.42
N HIS A 181 2.03 -9.29 -14.59
CA HIS A 181 2.71 -8.19 -15.30
C HIS A 181 1.76 -7.29 -16.10
N THR A 182 0.53 -7.75 -16.34
CA THR A 182 -0.51 -6.97 -17.02
C THR A 182 -1.57 -6.50 -16.02
N PRO A 183 -2.04 -5.23 -16.13
CA PRO A 183 -3.11 -4.74 -15.29
C PRO A 183 -4.42 -5.51 -15.53
N ASN A 184 -5.13 -5.84 -14.44
CA ASN A 184 -6.51 -6.31 -14.51
C ASN A 184 -7.44 -5.08 -14.38
N THR A 185 -8.08 -4.71 -15.48
CA THR A 185 -8.98 -3.53 -15.54
C THR A 185 -10.44 -3.87 -15.22
N GLU A 186 -10.72 -5.14 -14.91
CA GLU A 186 -12.07 -5.62 -14.60
C GLU A 186 -12.27 -5.94 -13.12
N ARG A 187 -11.18 -5.99 -12.33
CA ARG A 187 -11.26 -6.23 -10.90
C ARG A 187 -11.49 -4.93 -10.13
N GLY A 188 -12.42 -4.96 -9.16
CA GLY A 188 -12.61 -3.86 -8.22
C GLY A 188 -13.25 -2.63 -8.86
N ILE A 189 -14.13 -2.81 -9.84
CA ILE A 189 -14.77 -1.71 -10.60
C ILE A 189 -16.27 -1.62 -10.37
N ASN A 190 -16.89 -2.53 -9.61
CA ASN A 190 -18.30 -2.44 -9.26
C ASN A 190 -18.49 -1.48 -8.08
N ASP A 191 -19.70 -0.95 -7.91
CA ASP A 191 -20.00 0.03 -6.86
C ASP A 191 -19.66 -0.48 -5.44
N GLU A 192 -19.91 -1.76 -5.15
CA GLU A 192 -19.58 -2.42 -3.89
C GLU A 192 -18.09 -2.64 -3.66
N ASP A 193 -17.27 -2.55 -4.71
CA ASP A 193 -15.83 -2.75 -4.62
C ASP A 193 -15.08 -1.47 -4.23
N PHE A 194 -15.76 -0.32 -4.28
CA PHE A 194 -15.13 0.96 -3.94
C PHE A 194 -15.03 1.15 -2.43
N PRO A 195 -13.96 1.80 -1.95
CA PRO A 195 -13.86 2.19 -0.56
C PRO A 195 -14.95 3.18 -0.16
N TYR A 196 -15.21 3.28 1.14
CA TYR A 196 -16.14 4.26 1.70
C TYR A 196 -15.81 5.68 1.24
N SER A 197 -16.85 6.41 0.86
CA SER A 197 -16.79 7.83 0.51
C SER A 197 -18.09 8.51 0.94
N LEU A 198 -17.99 9.69 1.56
CA LEU A 198 -19.16 10.52 1.93
C LEU A 198 -20.11 10.78 0.75
N THR A 199 -19.59 10.86 -0.47
CA THR A 199 -20.42 11.05 -1.67
C THR A 199 -21.29 9.84 -2.03
N ASN A 200 -21.06 8.69 -1.38
CA ASN A 200 -21.81 7.45 -1.63
C ASN A 200 -22.78 7.12 -0.49
N GLU A 201 -22.84 7.90 0.59
CA GLU A 201 -23.77 7.68 1.72
C GLU A 201 -25.25 7.87 1.31
N ASP A 202 -25.52 8.67 0.28
CA ASP A 202 -26.87 9.00 -0.18
C ASP A 202 -27.32 8.17 -1.41
N LYS A 203 -26.58 7.10 -1.79
CA LYS A 203 -26.94 6.19 -2.88
C LYS A 203 -27.46 4.85 -2.35
#